data_b25615b0266d7681e44657850f2d407a
#
_entry.id   b25615b0266d7681e44657850f2d407a
#
_cell.length_a   1.000
_cell.length_b   1.000
_cell.length_c   1.000
_cell.angle_alpha   90.00
_cell.angle_beta   90.00
_cell.angle_gamma   90.00
#
_symmetry.space_group_name_H-M   'P 1'
#
loop_
_entity.id
_entity.type
_entity.pdbx_description
1 polymer ?
#
loop_
_entity_poly.entity_id
_entity_poly.type
_entity_poly.pdbx_seq_one_letter_code
_entity_poly.pdbx_strand_id
1 'polypeptide(L)'
;MAAINDLISQIQDETLRNRIQEEVSKMTKQKKFGLVFEEHMPESTPLYDMPIKRGCNVMRRDSKDDKSIYVVLKVEDDTAVCVKPEQKDEAVTFELKDIVRVAEFGEPIYPYLKPLDSVCNAPDSDLWHTLIEADNYHALQLLEYLYAGKVDCIYIDPPYNTGAKDWKYNNDYVDGNDAYRHSKWLSFMQHRLQLAKKLLNPTDSVLIVTIDEKEYLHLGCLLEEMFPEANMQMISSVINPSGSKRLNEFSRNDEYIFFLMFGAAVPCSVKTDASSQKNEIPWETFRRHDLQSKRGSSKGGTAQFYPIYVNNETGIISAIGDPIPSDVDINTIPPREGCATVFPIRDNGIEMNWGARPETARMLLSKGYLKAGALKADTPQKYIIKYLTSGTIEDIQNGAAITDGYAEDGSIIARYENGKEVMPKTNWNEKTHNANAYGSKIIKDIIGSRFSFPKSLYAVHDAIRFFVANKPNALIVDFFAGSGTTMHAVNLLNAEDGGHRRCIMVTNLSLIHISEPTRLRC
;
A
#
# COMPACT_ATOMS: atom_id res chain seq x y z
N MET A 1 6.39 -14.17 31.48
CA MET A 1 6.58 -12.70 31.40
C MET A 1 7.64 -12.22 32.38
N ALA A 2 7.53 -12.52 33.69
CA ALA A 2 8.54 -12.10 34.67
C ALA A 2 9.96 -12.53 34.31
N ALA A 3 10.16 -13.80 33.94
CA ALA A 3 11.46 -14.35 33.57
C ALA A 3 12.12 -13.68 32.34
N ILE A 4 11.31 -13.25 31.34
CA ILE A 4 11.85 -12.54 30.16
C ILE A 4 12.31 -11.14 30.55
N ASN A 5 11.54 -10.43 31.36
CA ASN A 5 11.91 -9.10 31.83
C ASN A 5 13.17 -9.13 32.70
N ASP A 6 13.34 -10.19 33.53
CA ASP A 6 14.55 -10.40 34.32
C ASP A 6 15.77 -10.62 33.42
N LEU A 7 15.63 -11.42 32.36
CA LEU A 7 16.72 -11.65 31.39
C LEU A 7 17.07 -10.38 30.62
N ILE A 8 16.07 -9.59 30.21
CA ILE A 8 16.28 -8.31 29.52
C ILE A 8 17.02 -7.31 30.44
N SER A 9 16.69 -7.30 31.74
CA SER A 9 17.33 -6.39 32.69
C SER A 9 18.82 -6.69 32.90
N GLN A 10 19.29 -7.91 32.60
CA GLN A 10 20.69 -8.31 32.72
C GLN A 10 21.56 -7.89 31.52
N ILE A 11 20.95 -7.41 30.43
CA ILE A 11 21.65 -6.92 29.24
C ILE A 11 22.32 -5.58 29.57
N GLN A 12 23.66 -5.54 29.52
CA GLN A 12 24.42 -4.34 29.83
C GLN A 12 24.36 -3.26 28.75
N ASP A 13 24.27 -3.66 27.48
CA ASP A 13 24.08 -2.74 26.35
C ASP A 13 22.67 -2.15 26.38
N GLU A 14 22.57 -0.86 26.69
CA GLU A 14 21.30 -0.15 26.81
C GLU A 14 20.54 -0.09 25.49
N THR A 15 21.23 0.05 24.38
CA THR A 15 20.61 0.09 23.03
C THR A 15 19.99 -1.25 22.68
N LEU A 16 20.74 -2.34 22.90
CA LEU A 16 20.26 -3.69 22.67
C LEU A 16 19.12 -4.04 23.62
N ARG A 17 19.23 -3.70 24.90
CA ARG A 17 18.19 -3.93 25.90
C ARG A 17 16.88 -3.26 25.50
N ASN A 18 16.91 -1.99 25.11
CA ASN A 18 15.73 -1.23 24.72
C ASN A 18 15.08 -1.82 23.45
N ARG A 19 15.89 -2.22 22.45
CA ARG A 19 15.40 -2.88 21.24
C ARG A 19 14.73 -4.21 21.55
N ILE A 20 15.34 -5.06 22.37
CA ILE A 20 14.76 -6.35 22.76
C ILE A 20 13.48 -6.12 23.58
N GLN A 21 13.46 -5.16 24.48
CA GLN A 21 12.28 -4.85 25.28
C GLN A 21 11.12 -4.34 24.41
N GLU A 22 11.42 -3.56 23.40
CA GLU A 22 10.44 -3.09 22.42
C GLU A 22 9.86 -4.25 21.60
N GLU A 23 10.70 -5.15 21.08
CA GLU A 23 10.27 -6.34 20.34
C GLU A 23 9.45 -7.30 21.23
N VAL A 24 9.89 -7.57 22.43
CA VAL A 24 9.13 -8.38 23.40
C VAL A 24 7.79 -7.72 23.73
N SER A 25 7.73 -6.40 23.86
CA SER A 25 6.46 -5.67 24.08
C SER A 25 5.53 -5.81 22.89
N LYS A 26 6.04 -5.78 21.66
CA LYS A 26 5.25 -6.03 20.45
C LYS A 26 4.71 -7.47 20.43
N MET A 27 5.56 -8.46 20.72
CA MET A 27 5.19 -9.89 20.76
C MET A 27 4.20 -10.21 21.88
N THR A 28 4.25 -9.50 23.00
CA THR A 28 3.43 -9.76 24.20
C THR A 28 2.19 -8.89 24.28
N LYS A 29 1.91 -8.07 23.27
CA LYS A 29 0.67 -7.29 23.17
C LYS A 29 -0.52 -8.25 23.28
N GLN A 30 -1.21 -8.24 24.41
CA GLN A 30 -2.39 -9.10 24.60
C GLN A 30 -3.44 -8.67 23.58
N LYS A 31 -3.71 -9.55 22.63
CA LYS A 31 -4.82 -9.37 21.68
C LYS A 31 -6.13 -9.51 22.47
N LYS A 32 -7.00 -8.52 22.34
CA LYS A 32 -8.35 -8.55 22.91
C LYS A 32 -9.38 -9.20 21.99
N PHE A 33 -8.99 -9.42 20.73
CA PHE A 33 -9.79 -10.01 19.68
C PHE A 33 -8.94 -11.06 18.96
N GLY A 34 -9.52 -12.22 18.71
CA GLY A 34 -8.91 -13.28 17.91
C GLY A 34 -9.85 -13.67 16.78
N LEU A 35 -9.29 -13.87 15.59
CA LEU A 35 -10.06 -14.36 14.45
C LEU A 35 -10.23 -15.88 14.60
N VAL A 36 -11.48 -16.35 14.61
CA VAL A 36 -11.81 -17.78 14.63
C VAL A 36 -12.58 -18.11 13.36
N PHE A 37 -12.09 -19.07 12.61
CA PHE A 37 -12.74 -19.62 11.43
C PHE A 37 -12.43 -21.11 11.31
N GLU A 38 -13.25 -21.83 10.56
CA GLU A 38 -13.01 -23.24 10.31
C GLU A 38 -11.79 -23.40 9.39
N GLU A 39 -10.86 -24.25 9.80
CA GLU A 39 -9.73 -24.60 8.97
C GLU A 39 -10.18 -25.60 7.90
N HIS A 40 -10.00 -25.23 6.65
CA HIS A 40 -10.27 -26.06 5.51
C HIS A 40 -8.95 -26.52 4.90
N MET A 41 -8.78 -27.83 4.85
CA MET A 41 -7.62 -28.42 4.19
C MET A 41 -7.76 -28.18 2.68
N PRO A 42 -6.77 -27.61 2.02
CA PRO A 42 -6.81 -27.48 0.57
C PRO A 42 -6.81 -28.86 -0.05
N GLU A 43 -7.38 -28.88 -1.21
CA GLU A 43 -7.56 -30.03 -2.05
C GLU A 43 -6.25 -30.61 -2.57
N SER A 44 -6.40 -31.68 -3.31
CA SER A 44 -5.35 -32.39 -4.00
C SER A 44 -4.55 -31.50 -4.97
N THR A 45 -3.26 -31.72 -5.03
CA THR A 45 -2.33 -31.04 -5.95
C THR A 45 -2.05 -31.92 -7.16
N PRO A 46 -2.30 -31.46 -8.40
CA PRO A 46 -1.94 -32.21 -9.60
C PRO A 46 -0.41 -32.22 -9.79
N LEU A 47 0.13 -33.42 -10.08
CA LEU A 47 1.56 -33.67 -10.28
C LEU A 47 1.79 -34.01 -11.76
N TYR A 48 2.00 -33.00 -12.60
CA TYR A 48 1.97 -33.13 -14.06
C TYR A 48 3.05 -34.07 -14.66
N ASP A 49 4.26 -34.06 -14.15
CA ASP A 49 5.37 -34.85 -14.70
C ASP A 49 5.62 -36.18 -13.94
N MET A 50 4.68 -36.58 -13.09
CA MET A 50 4.82 -37.81 -12.30
C MET A 50 4.18 -39.01 -13.02
N PRO A 51 4.87 -40.17 -13.06
CA PRO A 51 4.31 -41.36 -13.70
C PRO A 51 3.08 -41.86 -12.95
N ILE A 52 2.07 -42.19 -13.73
CA ILE A 52 0.84 -42.83 -13.22
C ILE A 52 1.13 -44.30 -12.95
N LYS A 53 0.87 -44.76 -11.75
CA LYS A 53 1.12 -46.15 -11.32
C LYS A 53 -0.10 -46.69 -10.59
N ARG A 54 -0.19 -48.01 -10.48
CA ARG A 54 -1.21 -48.67 -9.66
C ARG A 54 -1.19 -48.13 -8.23
N GLY A 55 -2.37 -47.83 -7.70
CA GLY A 55 -2.57 -47.36 -6.32
C GLY A 55 -2.39 -45.84 -6.14
N CYS A 56 -1.97 -45.10 -7.18
CA CYS A 56 -1.94 -43.64 -7.06
C CYS A 56 -3.30 -43.01 -7.32
N ASN A 57 -3.53 -41.83 -6.73
CA ASN A 57 -4.67 -41.00 -6.99
C ASN A 57 -4.47 -40.23 -8.28
N VAL A 58 -5.51 -40.14 -9.09
CA VAL A 58 -5.53 -39.39 -10.36
C VAL A 58 -6.82 -38.59 -10.51
N MET A 59 -6.75 -37.52 -11.29
CA MET A 59 -7.91 -36.74 -11.72
C MET A 59 -7.84 -36.49 -13.23
N ARG A 60 -8.96 -36.10 -13.82
CA ARG A 60 -9.00 -35.72 -15.23
C ARG A 60 -8.33 -34.37 -15.45
N ARG A 61 -7.49 -34.22 -16.50
CA ARG A 61 -6.78 -32.97 -16.79
C ARG A 61 -7.71 -31.81 -17.17
N ASP A 62 -8.70 -32.09 -17.99
CA ASP A 62 -9.50 -31.06 -18.68
C ASP A 62 -10.94 -30.95 -18.20
N SER A 63 -11.30 -31.64 -17.12
CA SER A 63 -12.66 -31.58 -16.60
C SER A 63 -12.84 -30.30 -15.77
N LYS A 64 -13.59 -29.36 -16.30
CA LYS A 64 -14.02 -28.17 -15.58
C LYS A 64 -15.06 -28.46 -14.50
N ASP A 65 -15.82 -29.55 -14.70
CA ASP A 65 -17.01 -29.85 -13.89
C ASP A 65 -16.88 -31.14 -13.07
N ASP A 66 -15.90 -32.01 -13.34
CA ASP A 66 -15.68 -33.26 -12.59
C ASP A 66 -14.24 -33.33 -12.08
N LYS A 67 -14.02 -32.94 -10.85
CA LYS A 67 -12.76 -33.06 -10.12
C LYS A 67 -12.73 -34.28 -9.20
N SER A 68 -13.53 -35.28 -9.52
CA SER A 68 -13.50 -36.54 -8.80
C SER A 68 -12.09 -37.14 -8.80
N ILE A 69 -11.63 -37.54 -7.63
CA ILE A 69 -10.40 -38.28 -7.47
C ILE A 69 -10.68 -39.76 -7.71
N TYR A 70 -9.84 -40.38 -8.51
CA TYR A 70 -9.92 -41.80 -8.84
C TYR A 70 -8.64 -42.50 -8.36
N VAL A 71 -8.78 -43.74 -7.91
CA VAL A 71 -7.63 -44.61 -7.59
C VAL A 71 -7.35 -45.50 -8.76
N VAL A 72 -6.08 -45.56 -9.20
CA VAL A 72 -5.65 -46.41 -10.31
C VAL A 72 -5.55 -47.86 -9.84
N LEU A 73 -6.36 -48.75 -10.44
CA LEU A 73 -6.31 -50.18 -10.19
C LEU A 73 -5.26 -50.87 -11.04
N LYS A 74 -5.17 -50.48 -12.33
CA LYS A 74 -4.28 -51.10 -13.30
C LYS A 74 -3.91 -50.07 -14.36
N VAL A 75 -2.67 -50.15 -14.85
CA VAL A 75 -2.20 -49.41 -16.02
C VAL A 75 -1.88 -50.41 -17.10
N GLU A 76 -2.42 -50.21 -18.31
CA GLU A 76 -2.20 -51.04 -19.49
C GLU A 76 -1.86 -50.14 -20.67
N ASP A 77 -0.66 -50.29 -21.21
CA ASP A 77 -0.13 -49.48 -22.31
C ASP A 77 -0.36 -47.97 -22.08
N ASP A 78 -1.28 -47.37 -22.88
CA ASP A 78 -1.62 -45.94 -22.80
C ASP A 78 -2.89 -45.64 -22.00
N THR A 79 -3.42 -46.62 -21.25
CA THR A 79 -4.67 -46.50 -20.50
C THR A 79 -4.54 -46.87 -19.02
N ALA A 80 -5.39 -46.33 -18.18
CA ALA A 80 -5.50 -46.66 -16.76
C ALA A 80 -6.96 -47.00 -16.42
N VAL A 81 -7.14 -48.12 -15.74
CA VAL A 81 -8.42 -48.51 -15.13
C VAL A 81 -8.48 -47.93 -13.73
N CYS A 82 -9.48 -47.12 -13.45
CA CYS A 82 -9.60 -46.34 -12.24
C CYS A 82 -10.97 -46.53 -11.58
N VAL A 83 -11.08 -46.34 -10.28
CA VAL A 83 -12.35 -46.37 -9.54
C VAL A 83 -12.43 -45.16 -8.64
N LYS A 84 -13.65 -44.69 -8.38
CA LYS A 84 -13.86 -43.70 -7.30
C LYS A 84 -13.75 -44.38 -5.94
N PRO A 85 -13.10 -43.76 -4.94
CA PRO A 85 -12.95 -44.36 -3.60
C PRO A 85 -14.29 -44.76 -2.97
N GLU A 86 -15.37 -43.99 -3.26
CA GLU A 86 -16.71 -44.19 -2.73
C GLU A 86 -17.54 -45.20 -3.53
N GLN A 87 -17.17 -45.48 -4.79
CA GLN A 87 -17.92 -46.36 -5.75
C GLN A 87 -16.98 -47.39 -6.34
N LYS A 88 -16.48 -48.31 -5.53
CA LYS A 88 -15.46 -49.31 -5.92
C LYS A 88 -15.91 -50.31 -6.98
N ASP A 89 -17.20 -50.41 -7.19
CA ASP A 89 -17.80 -51.39 -8.15
C ASP A 89 -17.91 -50.81 -9.58
N GLU A 90 -17.69 -49.49 -9.75
CA GLU A 90 -17.76 -48.86 -11.07
C GLU A 90 -16.36 -48.46 -11.54
N ALA A 91 -15.73 -49.34 -12.34
CA ALA A 91 -14.45 -49.04 -12.93
C ALA A 91 -14.61 -48.21 -14.22
N VAL A 92 -13.80 -47.16 -14.34
CA VAL A 92 -13.73 -46.27 -15.49
C VAL A 92 -12.34 -46.36 -16.10
N THR A 93 -12.24 -46.44 -17.43
CA THR A 93 -10.94 -46.44 -18.12
C THR A 93 -10.67 -45.07 -18.72
N PHE A 94 -9.49 -44.53 -18.45
CA PHE A 94 -8.99 -43.25 -18.98
C PHE A 94 -7.74 -43.48 -19.82
N GLU A 95 -7.53 -42.66 -20.84
CA GLU A 95 -6.21 -42.55 -21.49
C GLU A 95 -5.23 -41.81 -20.52
N LEU A 96 -3.98 -42.24 -20.46
CA LEU A 96 -2.97 -41.65 -19.57
C LEU A 96 -2.76 -40.16 -19.85
N LYS A 97 -2.91 -39.73 -21.07
CA LYS A 97 -2.81 -38.30 -21.45
C LYS A 97 -3.92 -37.44 -20.88
N ASP A 98 -5.10 -38.02 -20.59
CA ASP A 98 -6.30 -37.30 -20.14
C ASP A 98 -6.39 -37.22 -18.60
N ILE A 99 -5.49 -37.89 -17.92
CA ILE A 99 -5.44 -37.87 -16.44
C ILE A 99 -4.09 -37.37 -15.94
N VAL A 100 -4.07 -36.92 -14.68
CA VAL A 100 -2.88 -36.46 -14.00
C VAL A 100 -2.86 -37.09 -12.61
N ARG A 101 -1.66 -37.47 -12.14
CA ARG A 101 -1.49 -37.91 -10.78
C ARG A 101 -1.80 -36.77 -9.82
N VAL A 102 -2.37 -37.11 -8.67
CA VAL A 102 -2.77 -36.15 -7.65
C VAL A 102 -2.16 -36.57 -6.31
N ALA A 103 -1.62 -35.61 -5.58
CA ALA A 103 -1.29 -35.77 -4.16
C ALA A 103 -2.36 -35.10 -3.31
N GLU A 104 -2.79 -35.77 -2.25
CA GLU A 104 -3.66 -35.16 -1.25
C GLU A 104 -2.88 -34.19 -0.38
N PHE A 105 -3.57 -33.20 0.18
CA PHE A 105 -2.90 -32.24 1.08
C PHE A 105 -2.35 -32.97 2.31
N GLY A 106 -1.08 -32.69 2.62
CA GLY A 106 -0.35 -33.37 3.68
C GLY A 106 0.48 -34.58 3.22
N GLU A 107 0.30 -35.07 1.98
CA GLU A 107 1.27 -36.01 1.39
C GLU A 107 2.60 -35.29 1.15
N PRO A 108 3.74 -35.91 1.49
CA PRO A 108 5.05 -35.31 1.27
C PRO A 108 5.31 -35.17 -0.24
N ILE A 109 5.29 -33.92 -0.71
CA ILE A 109 5.70 -33.56 -2.06
C ILE A 109 7.09 -32.96 -1.99
N TYR A 110 7.96 -33.36 -2.91
CA TYR A 110 9.31 -32.81 -3.06
C TYR A 110 9.37 -31.98 -4.35
N PRO A 111 8.90 -30.73 -4.34
CA PRO A 111 8.90 -29.89 -5.52
C PRO A 111 10.34 -29.55 -5.94
N TYR A 112 10.55 -29.36 -7.23
CA TYR A 112 11.80 -28.86 -7.80
C TYR A 112 11.50 -27.92 -8.96
N LEU A 113 12.44 -27.02 -9.27
CA LEU A 113 12.32 -26.12 -10.41
C LEU A 113 12.95 -26.76 -11.65
N LYS A 114 12.17 -26.80 -12.74
CA LYS A 114 12.62 -27.24 -14.06
C LYS A 114 12.71 -26.00 -14.96
N PRO A 115 13.89 -25.68 -15.51
CA PRO A 115 14.00 -24.60 -16.50
C PRO A 115 13.15 -24.93 -17.72
N LEU A 116 12.28 -24.00 -18.13
CA LEU A 116 11.41 -24.13 -19.31
C LEU A 116 11.92 -23.29 -20.47
N ASP A 117 12.18 -22.02 -20.21
CA ASP A 117 12.59 -21.06 -21.24
C ASP A 117 13.37 -19.90 -20.59
N SER A 118 14.08 -19.12 -21.40
CA SER A 118 14.77 -17.91 -20.96
C SER A 118 14.84 -16.88 -22.08
N VAL A 119 14.69 -15.61 -21.73
CA VAL A 119 14.84 -14.48 -22.65
C VAL A 119 16.00 -13.62 -22.13
N CYS A 120 16.99 -13.39 -22.96
CA CYS A 120 18.16 -12.56 -22.63
C CYS A 120 18.18 -11.33 -23.50
N ASN A 121 17.83 -10.16 -22.92
CA ASN A 121 17.83 -8.87 -23.62
C ASN A 121 19.13 -8.07 -23.37
N ALA A 122 19.90 -8.42 -22.33
CA ALA A 122 21.10 -7.72 -21.92
C ALA A 122 22.13 -8.74 -21.40
N PRO A 123 22.90 -9.37 -22.32
CA PRO A 123 23.83 -10.48 -21.96
C PRO A 123 24.96 -10.04 -21.01
N ASP A 124 25.29 -8.74 -20.97
CA ASP A 124 26.32 -8.18 -20.09
C ASP A 124 25.78 -7.74 -18.71
N SER A 125 24.49 -7.89 -18.48
CA SER A 125 23.83 -7.54 -17.20
C SER A 125 23.65 -8.76 -16.33
N ASP A 126 23.86 -8.60 -15.01
CA ASP A 126 23.55 -9.60 -13.99
C ASP A 126 22.11 -9.49 -13.46
N LEU A 127 21.33 -8.55 -13.99
CA LEU A 127 19.93 -8.37 -13.64
C LEU A 127 19.09 -9.51 -14.22
N TRP A 128 18.28 -10.12 -13.37
CA TRP A 128 17.39 -11.19 -13.76
C TRP A 128 16.00 -11.03 -13.12
N HIS A 129 15.00 -11.55 -13.80
CA HIS A 129 13.65 -11.77 -13.24
C HIS A 129 13.30 -13.24 -13.46
N THR A 130 12.47 -13.80 -12.57
CA THR A 130 12.06 -15.21 -12.67
C THR A 130 10.53 -15.31 -12.65
N LEU A 131 9.99 -16.10 -13.57
CA LEU A 131 8.61 -16.56 -13.55
C LEU A 131 8.58 -18.05 -13.21
N ILE A 132 7.87 -18.41 -12.15
CA ILE A 132 7.63 -19.79 -11.72
C ILE A 132 6.18 -20.16 -12.08
N GLU A 133 6.01 -21.14 -12.95
CA GLU A 133 4.72 -21.71 -13.29
C GLU A 133 4.39 -22.87 -12.35
N ALA A 134 3.61 -22.58 -11.29
CA ALA A 134 3.29 -23.56 -10.26
C ALA A 134 2.09 -23.11 -9.41
N ASP A 135 1.56 -24.02 -8.59
CA ASP A 135 0.79 -23.61 -7.43
C ASP A 135 1.69 -22.80 -6.49
N ASN A 136 1.18 -21.66 -6.04
CA ASN A 136 1.98 -20.71 -5.26
C ASN A 136 2.36 -21.22 -3.87
N TYR A 137 1.58 -22.12 -3.26
CA TYR A 137 1.95 -22.73 -1.99
C TYR A 137 3.25 -23.54 -2.11
N HIS A 138 3.37 -24.38 -3.15
CA HIS A 138 4.57 -25.18 -3.39
C HIS A 138 5.75 -24.35 -3.87
N ALA A 139 5.49 -23.32 -4.68
CA ALA A 139 6.53 -22.37 -5.08
C ALA A 139 7.12 -21.64 -3.86
N LEU A 140 6.27 -21.19 -2.93
CA LEU A 140 6.72 -20.54 -1.69
C LEU A 140 7.56 -21.48 -0.80
N GLN A 141 7.21 -22.78 -0.73
CA GLN A 141 8.03 -23.78 -0.02
C GLN A 141 9.44 -23.88 -0.62
N LEU A 142 9.56 -23.85 -1.95
CA LEU A 142 10.86 -23.87 -2.63
C LEU A 142 11.65 -22.57 -2.40
N LEU A 143 10.97 -21.44 -2.48
CA LEU A 143 11.59 -20.13 -2.28
C LEU A 143 12.15 -19.97 -0.85
N GLU A 144 11.55 -20.60 0.15
CA GLU A 144 12.02 -20.59 1.54
C GLU A 144 13.49 -21.07 1.64
N TYR A 145 13.89 -22.09 0.88
CA TYR A 145 15.26 -22.60 0.93
C TYR A 145 16.32 -21.59 0.47
N LEU A 146 15.98 -20.74 -0.49
CA LEU A 146 16.93 -19.81 -1.11
C LEU A 146 16.82 -18.39 -0.56
N TYR A 147 15.60 -17.98 -0.21
CA TYR A 147 15.25 -16.59 0.03
C TYR A 147 14.68 -16.31 1.42
N ALA A 148 14.78 -17.24 2.39
CA ALA A 148 14.37 -16.98 3.76
C ALA A 148 15.04 -15.72 4.32
N GLY A 149 14.24 -14.75 4.80
CA GLY A 149 14.70 -13.50 5.38
C GLY A 149 15.38 -12.52 4.41
N LYS A 150 15.24 -12.71 3.08
CA LYS A 150 15.96 -11.90 2.07
C LYS A 150 15.07 -11.03 1.19
N VAL A 151 13.76 -11.17 1.27
CA VAL A 151 12.81 -10.45 0.42
C VAL A 151 12.51 -9.09 1.02
N ASP A 152 12.70 -8.03 0.24
CA ASP A 152 12.48 -6.64 0.66
C ASP A 152 11.03 -6.20 0.50
N CYS A 153 10.34 -6.74 -0.51
CA CYS A 153 8.94 -6.41 -0.79
C CYS A 153 8.20 -7.62 -1.32
N ILE A 154 7.08 -7.94 -0.71
CA ILE A 154 6.09 -8.86 -1.28
C ILE A 154 4.88 -8.01 -1.69
N TYR A 155 4.51 -8.06 -2.97
CA TYR A 155 3.27 -7.48 -3.49
C TYR A 155 2.38 -8.62 -3.98
N ILE A 156 1.13 -8.66 -3.53
CA ILE A 156 0.17 -9.69 -3.96
C ILE A 156 -1.22 -9.11 -4.21
N ASP A 157 -1.85 -9.65 -5.23
CA ASP A 157 -3.25 -9.40 -5.61
C ASP A 157 -4.02 -10.73 -5.60
N PRO A 158 -4.43 -11.23 -4.40
CA PRO A 158 -5.11 -12.50 -4.28
C PRO A 158 -6.52 -12.45 -4.89
N PRO A 159 -7.16 -13.60 -5.16
CA PRO A 159 -8.56 -13.64 -5.58
C PRO A 159 -9.47 -12.95 -4.56
N TYR A 160 -10.39 -12.10 -5.01
CA TYR A 160 -11.22 -11.27 -4.13
C TYR A 160 -12.45 -11.97 -3.54
N ASN A 161 -12.66 -13.24 -3.86
CA ASN A 161 -13.79 -14.03 -3.35
C ASN A 161 -15.16 -13.40 -3.67
N THR A 162 -15.29 -12.79 -4.84
CA THR A 162 -16.50 -12.04 -5.24
C THR A 162 -17.70 -12.94 -5.52
N GLY A 163 -17.49 -14.26 -5.62
CA GLY A 163 -18.49 -15.23 -6.06
C GLY A 163 -18.66 -15.28 -7.60
N ALA A 164 -18.01 -14.39 -8.34
CA ALA A 164 -17.84 -14.56 -9.76
C ALA A 164 -16.82 -15.69 -10.02
N LYS A 165 -16.93 -16.41 -11.15
CA LYS A 165 -15.99 -17.50 -11.52
C LYS A 165 -14.59 -16.98 -11.88
N ASP A 166 -14.08 -16.06 -11.11
CA ASP A 166 -12.79 -15.37 -11.27
C ASP A 166 -11.64 -16.01 -10.49
N TRP A 167 -11.94 -17.01 -9.68
CA TRP A 167 -10.95 -17.83 -8.97
C TRP A 167 -10.23 -18.78 -9.93
N LYS A 168 -9.22 -18.30 -10.61
CA LYS A 168 -8.42 -19.14 -11.51
C LYS A 168 -7.40 -20.02 -10.76
N TYR A 169 -7.20 -19.79 -9.48
CA TYR A 169 -6.23 -20.52 -8.67
C TYR A 169 -6.75 -21.80 -8.02
N ASN A 170 -8.03 -21.99 -7.90
CA ASN A 170 -8.73 -23.26 -7.58
C ASN A 170 -10.25 -23.00 -7.58
N ASN A 171 -10.87 -23.11 -8.77
CA ASN A 171 -12.23 -22.64 -9.01
C ASN A 171 -13.35 -23.39 -8.27
N ASP A 172 -13.06 -24.57 -7.68
CA ASP A 172 -14.08 -25.37 -7.01
C ASP A 172 -14.02 -25.27 -5.51
N TYR A 173 -13.03 -24.58 -4.98
CA TYR A 173 -12.86 -24.47 -3.55
C TYR A 173 -13.90 -23.54 -2.92
N VAL A 174 -14.38 -22.52 -3.64
CA VAL A 174 -15.37 -21.57 -3.12
C VAL A 174 -16.45 -21.25 -4.15
N ASP A 175 -17.64 -21.81 -3.97
CA ASP A 175 -18.85 -21.36 -4.68
C ASP A 175 -19.38 -20.08 -4.03
N GLY A 176 -19.93 -19.16 -4.83
CA GLY A 176 -20.58 -17.94 -4.33
C GLY A 176 -21.74 -18.18 -3.34
N ASN A 177 -22.34 -19.37 -3.38
CA ASN A 177 -23.39 -19.81 -2.45
C ASN A 177 -22.89 -20.64 -1.27
N ASP A 178 -21.56 -20.88 -1.18
CA ASP A 178 -20.97 -21.65 -0.08
C ASP A 178 -21.03 -20.84 1.21
N ALA A 179 -21.68 -21.40 2.24
CA ALA A 179 -21.77 -20.78 3.57
C ALA A 179 -20.38 -20.59 4.24
N TYR A 180 -19.40 -21.40 3.87
CA TYR A 180 -18.03 -21.37 4.40
C TYR A 180 -17.03 -20.64 3.51
N ARG A 181 -17.48 -19.93 2.49
CA ARG A 181 -16.59 -19.29 1.50
C ARG A 181 -15.51 -18.39 2.12
N HIS A 182 -15.86 -17.63 3.16
CA HIS A 182 -14.92 -16.77 3.87
C HIS A 182 -13.88 -17.56 4.64
N SER A 183 -14.29 -18.62 5.34
CA SER A 183 -13.38 -19.52 6.08
C SER A 183 -12.43 -20.25 5.13
N LYS A 184 -12.93 -20.73 4.00
CA LYS A 184 -12.11 -21.38 2.96
C LYS A 184 -11.08 -20.42 2.39
N TRP A 185 -11.49 -19.19 2.08
CA TRP A 185 -10.59 -18.15 1.59
C TRP A 185 -9.54 -17.77 2.63
N LEU A 186 -9.93 -17.64 3.90
CA LEU A 186 -9.00 -17.34 4.99
C LEU A 186 -7.97 -18.47 5.18
N SER A 187 -8.39 -19.73 5.16
CA SER A 187 -7.47 -20.88 5.23
C SER A 187 -6.49 -20.87 4.06
N PHE A 188 -6.98 -20.62 2.85
CA PHE A 188 -6.16 -20.52 1.64
C PHE A 188 -5.10 -19.41 1.78
N MET A 189 -5.47 -18.23 2.27
CA MET A 189 -4.55 -17.11 2.49
C MET A 189 -3.59 -17.38 3.64
N GLN A 190 -4.06 -17.93 4.75
CA GLN A 190 -3.26 -18.21 5.94
C GLN A 190 -2.04 -19.08 5.63
N HIS A 191 -2.24 -20.20 4.93
CA HIS A 191 -1.15 -21.12 4.59
C HIS A 191 -0.07 -20.43 3.73
N ARG A 192 -0.46 -19.59 2.77
CA ARG A 192 0.46 -18.86 1.90
C ARG A 192 1.18 -17.74 2.60
N LEU A 193 0.46 -16.99 3.43
CA LEU A 193 1.02 -15.90 4.21
C LEU A 193 2.01 -16.39 5.28
N GLN A 194 1.81 -17.60 5.85
CA GLN A 194 2.77 -18.23 6.76
C GLN A 194 4.12 -18.48 6.08
N LEU A 195 4.11 -18.94 4.82
CA LEU A 195 5.34 -19.14 4.05
C LEU A 195 5.94 -17.79 3.61
N ALA A 196 5.11 -16.87 3.15
CA ALA A 196 5.54 -15.53 2.75
C ALA A 196 6.23 -14.77 3.91
N LYS A 197 5.73 -14.92 5.14
CA LYS A 197 6.35 -14.36 6.36
C LYS A 197 7.80 -14.76 6.52
N LYS A 198 8.14 -16.02 6.21
CA LYS A 198 9.50 -16.54 6.34
C LYS A 198 10.47 -15.96 5.29
N LEU A 199 9.95 -15.50 4.15
CA LEU A 199 10.76 -14.90 3.09
C LEU A 199 11.13 -13.45 3.40
N LEU A 200 10.28 -12.72 4.09
CA LEU A 200 10.46 -11.29 4.38
C LEU A 200 11.69 -11.03 5.24
N ASN A 201 12.44 -10.00 4.87
CA ASN A 201 13.52 -9.46 5.69
C ASN A 201 12.94 -8.86 6.98
N PRO A 202 13.22 -9.41 8.16
CA PRO A 202 12.59 -8.96 9.40
C PRO A 202 13.02 -7.55 9.84
N THR A 203 14.12 -7.03 9.28
CA THR A 203 14.69 -5.74 9.70
C THR A 203 14.19 -4.56 8.88
N ASP A 204 13.83 -4.78 7.61
CA ASP A 204 13.39 -3.70 6.71
C ASP A 204 12.72 -4.30 5.46
N SER A 205 11.42 -4.63 5.56
CA SER A 205 10.64 -5.14 4.44
C SER A 205 9.17 -4.76 4.53
N VAL A 206 8.43 -4.98 3.45
CA VAL A 206 7.00 -4.73 3.39
C VAL A 206 6.25 -5.88 2.72
N LEU A 207 5.09 -6.21 3.26
CA LEU A 207 4.07 -7.03 2.61
C LEU A 207 2.92 -6.11 2.17
N ILE A 208 2.60 -6.13 0.89
CA ILE A 208 1.53 -5.33 0.27
C ILE A 208 0.47 -6.29 -0.25
N VAL A 209 -0.77 -6.12 0.21
CA VAL A 209 -1.89 -6.99 -0.18
C VAL A 209 -3.05 -6.13 -0.67
N THR A 210 -3.43 -6.29 -1.94
CA THR A 210 -4.63 -5.64 -2.48
C THR A 210 -5.86 -6.50 -2.23
N ILE A 211 -7.00 -5.86 -2.00
CA ILE A 211 -8.26 -6.55 -1.72
C ILE A 211 -9.46 -5.65 -2.01
N ASP A 212 -10.63 -6.23 -2.22
CA ASP A 212 -11.87 -5.50 -2.35
C ASP A 212 -12.72 -5.44 -1.08
N GLU A 213 -13.87 -4.81 -1.20
CA GLU A 213 -14.84 -4.65 -0.10
C GLU A 213 -15.44 -5.97 0.42
N LYS A 214 -15.27 -7.10 -0.29
CA LYS A 214 -15.87 -8.38 0.12
C LYS A 214 -15.06 -9.06 1.21
N GLU A 215 -13.73 -8.96 1.12
CA GLU A 215 -12.83 -9.66 2.05
C GLU A 215 -11.92 -8.75 2.87
N TYR A 216 -11.93 -7.41 2.70
CA TYR A 216 -10.97 -6.53 3.39
C TYR A 216 -11.04 -6.63 4.91
N LEU A 217 -12.25 -6.81 5.48
CA LEU A 217 -12.41 -6.96 6.94
C LEU A 217 -11.79 -8.26 7.44
N HIS A 218 -12.10 -9.37 6.76
CA HIS A 218 -11.59 -10.70 7.13
C HIS A 218 -10.06 -10.77 6.95
N LEU A 219 -9.57 -10.24 5.82
CA LEU A 219 -8.14 -10.15 5.56
C LEU A 219 -7.44 -9.27 6.60
N GLY A 220 -7.98 -8.11 6.92
CA GLY A 220 -7.41 -7.21 7.93
C GLY A 220 -7.24 -7.90 9.29
N CYS A 221 -8.26 -8.63 9.75
CA CYS A 221 -8.20 -9.41 10.99
C CYS A 221 -7.14 -10.52 10.90
N LEU A 222 -7.08 -11.24 9.77
CA LEU A 222 -6.08 -12.30 9.56
C LEU A 222 -4.65 -11.74 9.59
N LEU A 223 -4.43 -10.63 8.90
CA LEU A 223 -3.12 -9.97 8.84
C LEU A 223 -2.69 -9.45 10.22
N GLU A 224 -3.60 -8.84 10.98
CA GLU A 224 -3.32 -8.39 12.34
C GLU A 224 -2.94 -9.55 13.26
N GLU A 225 -3.60 -10.71 13.11
CA GLU A 225 -3.29 -11.89 13.90
C GLU A 225 -1.96 -12.53 13.52
N MET A 226 -1.70 -12.68 12.22
CA MET A 226 -0.51 -13.35 11.73
C MET A 226 0.78 -12.54 11.88
N PHE A 227 0.67 -11.20 11.84
CA PHE A 227 1.82 -10.28 11.81
C PHE A 227 1.75 -9.24 12.94
N PRO A 228 1.65 -9.65 14.21
CA PRO A 228 1.54 -8.70 15.33
C PRO A 228 2.76 -7.80 15.49
N GLU A 229 3.89 -8.16 14.91
CA GLU A 229 5.13 -7.38 14.89
C GLU A 229 5.16 -6.28 13.83
N ALA A 230 4.31 -6.36 12.80
CA ALA A 230 4.29 -5.39 11.73
C ALA A 230 3.51 -4.14 12.11
N ASN A 231 3.93 -2.99 11.57
CA ASN A 231 3.10 -1.79 11.55
C ASN A 231 2.16 -1.87 10.34
N MET A 232 0.87 -2.12 10.59
CA MET A 232 -0.12 -2.29 9.54
C MET A 232 -0.85 -0.98 9.26
N GLN A 233 -0.96 -0.62 7.98
CA GLN A 233 -1.76 0.50 7.50
C GLN A 233 -2.58 0.09 6.28
N MET A 234 -3.85 0.48 6.24
CA MET A 234 -4.72 0.30 5.07
C MET A 234 -4.91 1.63 4.36
N ILE A 235 -4.90 1.59 3.03
CA ILE A 235 -5.27 2.72 2.18
C ILE A 235 -6.43 2.35 1.26
N SER A 236 -7.17 3.36 0.78
CA SER A 236 -8.18 3.25 -0.29
C SER A 236 -7.60 3.84 -1.58
N SER A 237 -7.67 3.09 -2.68
CA SER A 237 -7.21 3.50 -4.00
C SER A 237 -8.37 3.56 -4.98
N VAL A 238 -8.58 4.72 -5.60
CA VAL A 238 -9.60 4.90 -6.63
C VAL A 238 -9.13 4.28 -7.94
N ILE A 239 -9.71 3.13 -8.29
CA ILE A 239 -9.37 2.36 -9.51
C ILE A 239 -10.29 2.66 -10.69
N ASN A 240 -11.46 3.21 -10.42
CA ASN A 240 -12.45 3.60 -11.44
C ASN A 240 -13.19 4.87 -10.99
N PRO A 241 -12.73 6.08 -11.34
CA PRO A 241 -13.37 7.33 -10.92
C PRO A 241 -14.84 7.46 -11.30
N SER A 242 -15.28 6.81 -12.39
CA SER A 242 -16.68 6.83 -12.82
C SER A 242 -17.58 5.91 -11.99
N GLY A 243 -16.99 5.04 -11.18
CA GLY A 243 -17.70 4.04 -10.41
C GLY A 243 -18.36 2.94 -11.25
N SER A 244 -18.56 1.79 -10.64
CA SER A 244 -19.33 0.68 -11.21
C SER A 244 -20.73 0.71 -10.62
N LYS A 245 -21.73 0.93 -11.47
CA LYS A 245 -23.14 1.00 -11.04
C LYS A 245 -23.60 -0.36 -10.51
N ARG A 246 -24.29 -0.32 -9.36
CA ARG A 246 -24.91 -1.47 -8.72
C ARG A 246 -26.38 -1.19 -8.46
N LEU A 247 -27.19 -2.24 -8.48
CA LEU A 247 -28.61 -2.09 -8.20
C LEU A 247 -28.82 -1.96 -6.69
N ASN A 248 -29.45 -0.86 -6.27
CA ASN A 248 -29.75 -0.56 -4.84
C ASN A 248 -28.54 -0.43 -3.91
N GLU A 249 -27.33 -0.21 -4.45
CA GLU A 249 -26.09 -0.03 -3.69
C GLU A 249 -25.35 1.22 -4.18
N PHE A 250 -24.39 1.70 -3.37
CA PHE A 250 -23.45 2.72 -3.82
C PHE A 250 -22.58 2.21 -4.97
N SER A 251 -22.29 3.09 -5.94
CA SER A 251 -21.35 2.76 -7.02
C SER A 251 -19.95 2.58 -6.46
N ARG A 252 -19.36 1.43 -6.72
CA ARG A 252 -17.98 1.13 -6.31
C ARG A 252 -17.00 1.82 -7.24
N ASN A 253 -16.00 2.48 -6.68
CA ASN A 253 -14.94 3.17 -7.42
C ASN A 253 -13.53 2.88 -6.90
N ASP A 254 -13.38 2.17 -5.80
CA ASP A 254 -12.11 1.94 -5.10
C ASP A 254 -11.88 0.47 -4.74
N GLU A 255 -10.67 0.21 -4.29
CA GLU A 255 -10.22 -1.00 -3.63
C GLU A 255 -9.28 -0.63 -2.47
N TYR A 256 -8.95 -1.61 -1.63
CA TYR A 256 -8.11 -1.43 -0.46
C TYR A 256 -6.74 -2.07 -0.67
N ILE A 257 -5.72 -1.45 -0.07
CA ILE A 257 -4.36 -1.97 -0.06
C ILE A 257 -3.87 -1.97 1.39
N PHE A 258 -3.50 -3.13 1.89
CA PHE A 258 -2.85 -3.28 3.19
C PHE A 258 -1.34 -3.24 3.01
N PHE A 259 -0.69 -2.42 3.81
CA PHE A 259 0.76 -2.35 3.95
C PHE A 259 1.16 -2.84 5.33
N LEU A 260 1.94 -3.90 5.39
CA LEU A 260 2.52 -4.42 6.62
C LEU A 260 4.02 -4.13 6.59
N MET A 261 4.45 -3.21 7.42
CA MET A 261 5.81 -2.70 7.48
C MET A 261 6.57 -3.40 8.61
N PHE A 262 7.71 -4.00 8.29
CA PHE A 262 8.54 -4.76 9.23
C PHE A 262 9.83 -4.00 9.56
N GLY A 263 10.22 -4.06 10.84
CA GLY A 263 11.46 -3.44 11.30
C GLY A 263 11.51 -1.93 11.07
N ALA A 264 12.46 -1.47 10.26
CA ALA A 264 12.66 -0.06 9.94
C ALA A 264 11.91 0.42 8.70
N ALA A 265 11.10 -0.44 8.06
CA ALA A 265 10.38 -0.07 6.85
C ALA A 265 9.39 1.07 7.11
N VAL A 266 9.51 2.13 6.31
CA VAL A 266 8.62 3.29 6.29
C VAL A 266 8.41 3.74 4.85
N PRO A 267 7.25 4.30 4.51
CA PRO A 267 7.03 4.80 3.17
C PRO A 267 7.93 6.00 2.88
N CYS A 268 8.54 6.02 1.69
CA CYS A 268 9.31 7.15 1.19
C CYS A 268 8.40 8.31 0.80
N SER A 269 8.87 9.54 0.99
CA SER A 269 8.23 10.72 0.42
C SER A 269 8.25 10.69 -1.12
N VAL A 270 7.30 11.37 -1.71
CA VAL A 270 7.23 11.58 -3.17
C VAL A 270 7.32 13.05 -3.49
N LYS A 271 7.97 13.38 -4.61
CA LYS A 271 8.00 14.74 -5.11
C LYS A 271 6.69 15.06 -5.84
N THR A 272 6.10 16.20 -5.54
CA THR A 272 4.97 16.71 -6.32
C THR A 272 5.44 17.11 -7.72
N ASP A 273 4.54 16.99 -8.72
CA ASP A 273 4.87 17.35 -10.10
C ASP A 273 5.39 18.80 -10.20
N ALA A 274 6.59 18.96 -10.77
CA ALA A 274 7.22 20.26 -10.99
C ALA A 274 6.44 21.16 -11.97
N SER A 275 5.57 20.59 -12.81
CA SER A 275 4.77 21.31 -13.82
C SER A 275 3.50 21.97 -13.28
N SER A 276 3.12 21.73 -12.02
CA SER A 276 1.91 22.32 -11.44
C SER A 276 2.22 23.70 -10.85
N GLN A 277 1.27 24.66 -10.98
CA GLN A 277 1.27 25.96 -10.26
C GLN A 277 1.38 25.83 -8.72
N LYS A 278 1.51 24.61 -8.21
CA LYS A 278 1.64 24.27 -6.79
C LYS A 278 3.07 24.28 -6.26
N ASN A 279 4.04 24.71 -7.07
CA ASN A 279 5.44 24.76 -6.64
C ASN A 279 5.79 25.97 -5.78
N GLU A 280 4.90 26.98 -5.72
CA GLU A 280 5.06 28.08 -4.77
C GLU A 280 4.99 27.58 -3.34
N ILE A 281 5.80 28.18 -2.47
CA ILE A 281 5.74 27.87 -1.03
C ILE A 281 4.34 28.14 -0.46
N PRO A 282 3.82 27.24 0.39
CA PRO A 282 2.50 27.40 0.98
C PRO A 282 2.51 28.48 2.06
N TRP A 283 1.58 29.43 1.97
CA TRP A 283 1.31 30.43 2.97
C TRP A 283 0.11 30.01 3.82
N GLU A 284 0.31 29.77 5.10
CA GLU A 284 -0.74 29.34 6.02
C GLU A 284 -1.40 30.52 6.73
N THR A 285 -2.65 30.35 7.20
CA THR A 285 -3.37 31.36 7.95
C THR A 285 -2.79 31.50 9.34
N PHE A 286 -2.40 32.72 9.72
CA PHE A 286 -1.77 33.00 11.00
C PHE A 286 -2.72 32.95 12.20
N ARG A 287 -4.03 33.20 11.99
CA ARG A 287 -5.07 33.03 13.00
C ARG A 287 -5.27 31.54 13.30
N ARG A 288 -5.31 31.18 14.59
CA ARG A 288 -5.63 29.84 15.03
C ARG A 288 -7.07 29.43 14.67
N HIS A 289 -7.27 28.16 14.33
CA HIS A 289 -8.56 27.63 13.91
C HIS A 289 -9.29 26.82 14.97
N ASP A 290 -8.58 26.24 15.95
CA ASP A 290 -9.19 25.43 16.99
C ASP A 290 -9.88 26.28 18.07
N LEU A 291 -11.09 25.87 18.48
CA LEU A 291 -11.90 26.61 19.46
C LEU A 291 -11.27 26.65 20.88
N GLN A 292 -10.34 25.75 21.16
CA GLN A 292 -9.59 25.73 22.43
C GLN A 292 -8.54 26.86 22.48
N SER A 293 -8.21 27.45 21.34
CA SER A 293 -7.28 28.57 21.19
C SER A 293 -7.99 29.94 21.07
N LYS A 294 -9.24 30.06 21.50
CA LYS A 294 -9.91 31.35 21.59
C LYS A 294 -9.24 32.25 22.65
N ARG A 295 -9.41 33.56 22.49
CA ARG A 295 -8.92 34.57 23.47
C ARG A 295 -9.39 34.22 24.89
N GLY A 296 -8.53 34.35 25.88
CA GLY A 296 -8.83 34.07 27.27
C GLY A 296 -8.96 32.60 27.66
N SER A 297 -8.75 31.65 26.71
CA SER A 297 -8.74 30.21 27.01
C SER A 297 -7.39 29.78 27.60
N SER A 298 -7.40 28.74 28.46
CA SER A 298 -6.20 28.18 29.07
C SER A 298 -5.15 27.70 28.07
N LYS A 299 -5.58 27.17 26.94
CA LYS A 299 -4.71 26.68 25.86
C LYS A 299 -4.22 27.78 24.92
N GLY A 300 -4.95 28.90 24.82
CA GLY A 300 -4.64 30.00 23.91
C GLY A 300 -3.51 30.89 24.35
N GLY A 301 -3.18 30.89 25.65
CA GLY A 301 -2.21 31.83 26.24
C GLY A 301 -2.75 33.26 26.31
N THR A 302 -2.12 34.10 27.14
CA THR A 302 -2.55 35.50 27.36
C THR A 302 -1.86 36.49 26.43
N ALA A 303 -0.83 36.08 25.70
CA ALA A 303 0.04 36.96 24.92
C ALA A 303 -0.10 36.85 23.40
N GLN A 304 -1.11 36.12 22.90
CA GLN A 304 -1.27 35.87 21.46
C GLN A 304 -2.46 36.62 20.84
N PHE A 305 -3.12 37.47 21.58
CA PHE A 305 -4.16 38.36 21.10
C PHE A 305 -3.66 39.80 21.08
N TYR A 306 -3.40 40.33 19.90
CA TYR A 306 -2.84 41.67 19.70
C TYR A 306 -3.27 42.24 18.33
N PRO A 307 -3.26 43.57 18.13
CA PRO A 307 -3.56 44.16 16.84
C PRO A 307 -2.40 44.02 15.85
N ILE A 308 -2.72 43.77 14.60
CA ILE A 308 -1.82 43.92 13.46
C ILE A 308 -2.33 45.10 12.63
N TYR A 309 -1.48 46.08 12.38
CA TYR A 309 -1.84 47.29 11.64
C TYR A 309 -1.45 47.14 10.18
N VAL A 310 -2.44 47.20 9.29
CA VAL A 310 -2.24 47.08 7.83
C VAL A 310 -2.54 48.43 7.21
N ASN A 311 -1.62 48.98 6.44
CA ASN A 311 -1.80 50.25 5.73
C ASN A 311 -2.97 50.15 4.74
N ASN A 312 -3.88 51.10 4.75
CA ASN A 312 -5.10 51.06 3.95
C ASN A 312 -4.85 51.26 2.45
N GLU A 313 -3.79 51.97 2.06
CA GLU A 313 -3.44 52.23 0.67
C GLU A 313 -2.67 51.10 0.03
N THR A 314 -1.66 50.58 0.76
CA THR A 314 -0.72 49.58 0.23
C THR A 314 -1.10 48.13 0.56
N GLY A 315 -1.96 47.92 1.57
CA GLY A 315 -2.25 46.58 2.08
C GLY A 315 -1.09 45.90 2.82
N ILE A 316 -0.02 46.64 3.13
CA ILE A 316 1.20 46.12 3.78
C ILE A 316 1.07 46.22 5.30
N ILE A 317 1.59 45.21 6.02
CA ILE A 317 1.67 45.25 7.48
C ILE A 317 2.66 46.34 7.91
N SER A 318 2.19 47.39 8.57
CA SER A 318 2.98 48.52 8.99
C SER A 318 3.51 48.35 10.43
N ALA A 319 2.78 47.66 11.29
CA ALA A 319 3.20 47.40 12.68
C ALA A 319 2.45 46.23 13.31
N ILE A 320 3.03 45.67 14.36
CA ILE A 320 2.45 44.67 15.24
C ILE A 320 2.41 45.25 16.65
N GLY A 321 1.20 45.32 17.21
CA GLY A 321 0.98 45.84 18.56
C GLY A 321 1.35 44.88 19.67
N ASP A 322 1.08 45.30 20.91
CA ASP A 322 1.34 44.49 22.09
C ASP A 322 0.10 43.68 22.51
N PRO A 323 0.27 42.64 23.32
CA PRO A 323 -0.82 41.79 23.77
C PRO A 323 -1.91 42.57 24.50
N ILE A 324 -3.17 42.24 24.21
CA ILE A 324 -4.33 42.85 24.87
C ILE A 324 -4.94 41.81 25.83
N PRO A 325 -5.03 42.10 27.15
CA PRO A 325 -5.70 41.23 28.10
C PRO A 325 -7.14 40.89 27.71
N SER A 326 -7.65 39.75 28.15
CA SER A 326 -8.97 39.24 27.73
C SER A 326 -10.15 40.04 28.28
N ASP A 327 -9.93 40.81 29.32
CA ASP A 327 -10.90 41.73 29.97
C ASP A 327 -11.02 43.10 29.28
N VAL A 328 -10.13 43.42 28.34
CA VAL A 328 -10.11 44.69 27.62
C VAL A 328 -10.98 44.58 26.33
N ASP A 329 -11.92 45.47 26.17
CA ASP A 329 -12.73 45.56 24.93
C ASP A 329 -11.84 46.08 23.78
N ILE A 330 -11.85 45.35 22.67
CA ILE A 330 -11.08 45.69 21.46
C ILE A 330 -11.50 47.05 20.85
N ASN A 331 -12.77 47.46 21.05
CA ASN A 331 -13.28 48.75 20.57
C ASN A 331 -12.67 49.96 21.29
N THR A 332 -12.03 49.72 22.43
CA THR A 332 -11.35 50.79 23.17
C THR A 332 -9.92 51.03 22.66
N ILE A 333 -9.41 50.20 21.78
CA ILE A 333 -8.08 50.35 21.22
C ILE A 333 -8.06 51.45 20.19
N PRO A 334 -7.25 52.49 20.35
CA PRO A 334 -7.23 53.61 19.43
C PRO A 334 -6.79 53.19 18.04
N PRO A 335 -7.50 53.60 16.98
CA PRO A 335 -7.07 53.31 15.61
C PRO A 335 -5.74 54.03 15.32
N ARG A 336 -4.92 53.39 14.48
CA ARG A 336 -3.72 54.01 13.95
C ARG A 336 -4.04 54.71 12.63
N GLU A 337 -3.65 55.96 12.51
CA GLU A 337 -3.90 56.77 11.32
C GLU A 337 -3.39 56.11 10.04
N GLY A 338 -4.20 56.07 8.97
CA GLY A 338 -3.88 55.44 7.70
C GLY A 338 -3.85 53.90 7.71
N CYS A 339 -4.21 53.25 8.83
CA CYS A 339 -4.15 51.81 8.97
C CYS A 339 -5.46 51.16 9.38
N ALA A 340 -5.74 50.00 8.86
CA ALA A 340 -6.73 49.07 9.40
C ALA A 340 -6.14 48.32 10.59
N THR A 341 -6.87 48.29 11.71
CA THR A 341 -6.54 47.49 12.88
C THR A 341 -7.13 46.07 12.68
N VAL A 342 -6.30 45.07 12.57
CA VAL A 342 -6.69 43.68 12.30
C VAL A 342 -6.50 42.82 13.54
N PHE A 343 -7.58 42.24 14.03
CA PHE A 343 -7.61 41.27 15.12
C PHE A 343 -7.94 39.87 14.59
N PRO A 344 -7.55 38.80 15.28
CA PRO A 344 -7.84 37.42 14.87
C PRO A 344 -9.29 37.03 15.21
N ILE A 345 -10.24 37.58 14.49
CA ILE A 345 -11.67 37.38 14.71
C ILE A 345 -12.26 36.51 13.61
N ARG A 346 -13.09 35.55 13.97
CA ARG A 346 -13.85 34.75 13.00
C ARG A 346 -15.03 35.53 12.42
N ASP A 347 -15.57 35.05 11.29
CA ASP A 347 -16.72 35.67 10.63
C ASP A 347 -17.99 35.67 11.51
N ASN A 348 -18.06 34.73 12.47
CA ASN A 348 -19.10 34.68 13.50
C ASN A 348 -18.80 35.52 14.76
N GLY A 349 -17.80 36.39 14.73
CA GLY A 349 -17.42 37.30 15.82
C GLY A 349 -16.60 36.69 16.94
N ILE A 350 -16.25 35.41 16.89
CA ILE A 350 -15.43 34.78 17.93
C ILE A 350 -14.00 35.29 17.85
N GLU A 351 -13.49 35.82 18.95
CA GLU A 351 -12.12 36.27 19.12
C GLU A 351 -11.20 35.06 19.35
N MET A 352 -10.24 34.90 18.47
CA MET A 352 -9.24 33.82 18.50
C MET A 352 -7.88 34.37 18.94
N ASN A 353 -6.86 33.53 18.91
CA ASN A 353 -5.46 33.97 19.07
C ASN A 353 -4.70 33.87 17.74
N TRP A 354 -3.63 34.64 17.60
CA TRP A 354 -2.64 34.45 16.55
C TRP A 354 -1.81 33.17 16.79
N GLY A 355 -1.13 32.71 15.75
CA GLY A 355 -0.27 31.51 15.79
C GLY A 355 0.99 31.64 16.66
N ALA A 356 1.42 32.87 16.93
CA ALA A 356 2.63 33.17 17.72
C ALA A 356 2.48 34.44 18.54
N ARG A 357 3.44 34.70 19.44
CA ARG A 357 3.54 35.94 20.23
C ARG A 357 4.01 37.11 19.34
N PRO A 358 3.81 38.39 19.77
CA PRO A 358 4.19 39.56 18.98
C PRO A 358 5.67 39.59 18.58
N GLU A 359 6.56 39.16 19.47
CA GLU A 359 8.00 39.13 19.21
C GLU A 359 8.34 38.22 18.02
N THR A 360 7.74 37.03 18.01
CA THR A 360 7.87 36.09 16.91
C THR A 360 7.25 36.63 15.64
N ALA A 361 6.08 37.22 15.71
CA ALA A 361 5.41 37.83 14.57
C ALA A 361 6.22 38.98 13.95
N ARG A 362 6.82 39.84 14.78
CA ARG A 362 7.74 40.92 14.34
C ARG A 362 8.99 40.34 13.64
N MET A 363 9.57 39.27 14.20
CA MET A 363 10.69 38.56 13.57
C MET A 363 10.26 37.97 12.20
N LEU A 364 9.10 37.30 12.13
CA LEU A 364 8.60 36.77 10.87
C LEU A 364 8.37 37.89 9.83
N LEU A 365 7.79 39.00 10.26
CA LEU A 365 7.59 40.17 9.38
C LEU A 365 8.92 40.72 8.86
N SER A 366 9.91 40.93 9.72
CA SER A 366 11.22 41.46 9.33
C SER A 366 11.99 40.58 8.35
N LYS A 367 11.67 39.27 8.32
CA LYS A 367 12.29 38.29 7.39
C LYS A 367 11.44 38.06 6.13
N GLY A 368 10.29 38.74 5.99
CA GLY A 368 9.38 38.52 4.89
C GLY A 368 8.56 37.21 4.99
N TYR A 369 8.43 36.62 6.17
CA TYR A 369 7.71 35.38 6.42
C TYR A 369 6.29 35.58 6.98
N LEU A 370 5.83 36.82 7.04
CA LEU A 370 4.48 37.23 7.45
C LEU A 370 3.95 38.29 6.48
N LYS A 371 2.72 38.13 6.00
CA LYS A 371 2.08 39.10 5.11
C LYS A 371 0.58 39.23 5.33
N ALA A 372 0.00 40.32 4.90
CA ALA A 372 -1.44 40.51 4.77
C ALA A 372 -1.91 39.99 3.40
N GLY A 373 -3.05 39.28 3.37
CA GLY A 373 -3.73 38.92 2.13
C GLY A 373 -4.65 40.05 1.64
N ALA A 374 -5.48 39.74 0.66
CA ALA A 374 -6.43 40.71 0.10
C ALA A 374 -7.42 41.23 1.15
N LEU A 375 -7.83 42.49 0.99
CA LEU A 375 -8.86 43.12 1.79
C LEU A 375 -10.22 42.40 1.64
N LYS A 376 -10.85 42.12 2.78
CA LYS A 376 -12.21 41.58 2.91
C LYS A 376 -13.06 42.55 3.69
N ALA A 377 -13.65 43.54 3.02
CA ALA A 377 -14.35 44.67 3.66
C ALA A 377 -15.49 44.22 4.58
N ASP A 378 -16.20 43.16 4.24
CA ASP A 378 -17.42 42.70 4.91
C ASP A 378 -17.16 41.68 6.04
N THR A 379 -15.92 41.50 6.45
CA THR A 379 -15.56 40.52 7.51
C THR A 379 -14.97 41.22 8.74
N PRO A 380 -15.22 40.71 9.96
CA PRO A 380 -14.62 41.28 11.19
C PRO A 380 -13.07 41.34 11.13
N GLN A 381 -12.47 40.35 10.49
CA GLN A 381 -11.04 40.35 10.20
C GLN A 381 -10.79 40.83 8.77
N LYS A 382 -10.67 42.14 8.57
CA LYS A 382 -10.55 42.78 7.25
C LYS A 382 -9.42 42.24 6.36
N TYR A 383 -8.35 41.72 6.92
CA TYR A 383 -7.25 41.12 6.20
C TYR A 383 -6.92 39.72 6.75
N ILE A 384 -6.77 38.72 5.89
CA ILE A 384 -6.26 37.42 6.30
C ILE A 384 -4.75 37.51 6.44
N ILE A 385 -4.26 37.46 7.67
CA ILE A 385 -2.81 37.42 7.90
C ILE A 385 -2.31 36.02 7.60
N LYS A 386 -1.26 35.94 6.78
CA LYS A 386 -0.61 34.69 6.35
C LYS A 386 0.83 34.65 6.80
N TYR A 387 1.32 33.46 7.10
CA TYR A 387 2.71 33.25 7.54
C TYR A 387 3.29 31.97 6.94
N LEU A 388 4.62 31.84 6.97
CA LEU A 388 5.32 30.60 6.65
C LEU A 388 5.49 29.77 7.92
N THR A 389 5.21 28.47 7.81
CA THR A 389 5.46 27.53 8.92
C THR A 389 6.96 27.30 9.13
N SER A 390 7.34 26.80 10.30
CA SER A 390 8.74 26.48 10.60
C SER A 390 9.36 25.53 9.59
N GLY A 391 8.62 24.51 9.15
CA GLY A 391 9.09 23.58 8.12
C GLY A 391 9.34 24.26 6.76
N THR A 392 8.43 25.16 6.33
CA THR A 392 8.63 25.92 5.08
C THR A 392 9.82 26.89 5.21
N ILE A 393 10.02 27.49 6.37
CA ILE A 393 11.19 28.37 6.63
C ILE A 393 12.48 27.53 6.59
N GLU A 394 12.48 26.34 7.15
CA GLU A 394 13.60 25.41 7.10
C GLU A 394 13.91 24.96 5.67
N ASP A 395 12.89 24.66 4.85
CA ASP A 395 13.04 24.34 3.43
C ASP A 395 13.74 25.47 2.66
N ILE A 396 13.43 26.73 2.98
CA ILE A 396 14.11 27.90 2.38
C ILE A 396 15.56 28.00 2.88
N GLN A 397 15.80 27.78 4.15
CA GLN A 397 17.14 27.95 4.76
C GLN A 397 18.12 26.87 4.33
N ASN A 398 17.66 25.65 4.11
CA ASN A 398 18.48 24.52 3.66
C ASN A 398 18.56 24.38 2.12
N GLY A 399 17.86 25.26 1.38
CA GLY A 399 17.88 25.28 -0.09
C GLY A 399 16.95 24.29 -0.77
N ALA A 400 16.07 23.61 -0.05
CA ALA A 400 15.03 22.77 -0.61
C ALA A 400 14.00 23.59 -1.39
N ALA A 401 13.71 24.82 -0.91
CA ALA A 401 12.96 25.82 -1.66
C ALA A 401 13.88 26.99 -2.08
N ILE A 402 13.85 27.34 -3.36
CA ILE A 402 14.69 28.41 -3.93
C ILE A 402 13.96 29.74 -3.80
N THR A 403 14.69 30.77 -3.35
CA THR A 403 14.19 32.13 -3.22
C THR A 403 14.34 32.85 -4.55
N ASP A 404 13.23 33.37 -5.11
CA ASP A 404 13.19 34.17 -6.34
C ASP A 404 13.19 35.69 -6.04
N GLY A 405 13.28 36.10 -4.77
CA GLY A 405 13.32 37.50 -4.34
C GLY A 405 12.23 37.84 -3.33
N TYR A 406 11.84 39.12 -3.31
CA TYR A 406 10.80 39.65 -2.43
C TYR A 406 9.72 40.37 -3.22
N ALA A 407 8.48 40.23 -2.77
CA ALA A 407 7.34 40.97 -3.32
C ALA A 407 7.35 42.44 -2.86
N GLU A 408 6.51 43.27 -3.46
CA GLU A 408 6.37 44.70 -3.09
C GLU A 408 5.97 44.89 -1.62
N ASP A 409 5.28 43.94 -1.02
CA ASP A 409 4.90 43.93 0.39
C ASP A 409 6.03 43.46 1.34
N GLY A 410 7.22 43.20 0.79
CA GLY A 410 8.38 42.68 1.52
C GLY A 410 8.30 41.20 1.85
N SER A 411 7.26 40.48 1.41
CA SER A 411 7.18 39.04 1.60
C SER A 411 8.09 38.27 0.64
N ILE A 412 8.68 37.16 1.12
CA ILE A 412 9.56 36.33 0.31
C ILE A 412 8.78 35.64 -0.81
N ILE A 413 9.36 35.60 -2.01
CA ILE A 413 8.93 34.79 -3.14
C ILE A 413 9.87 33.60 -3.22
N ALA A 414 9.34 32.38 -3.04
CA ALA A 414 10.14 31.17 -3.15
C ALA A 414 9.31 30.03 -3.74
N ARG A 415 9.98 29.06 -4.31
CA ARG A 415 9.37 27.89 -4.96
C ARG A 415 10.22 26.64 -4.77
N TYR A 416 9.58 25.49 -4.88
CA TYR A 416 10.27 24.20 -4.94
C TYR A 416 10.62 23.89 -6.39
N GLU A 417 11.91 23.90 -6.76
CA GLU A 417 12.35 23.70 -8.15
C GLU A 417 12.00 22.31 -8.70
N ASN A 418 12.17 21.29 -7.88
CA ASN A 418 11.92 19.88 -8.24
C ASN A 418 10.63 19.32 -7.60
N GLY A 419 9.67 20.19 -7.28
CA GLY A 419 8.49 19.83 -6.51
C GLY A 419 8.76 19.66 -5.01
N LYS A 420 7.71 19.76 -4.21
CA LYS A 420 7.78 19.55 -2.75
C LYS A 420 7.74 18.06 -2.45
N GLU A 421 8.62 17.60 -1.56
CA GLU A 421 8.51 16.26 -0.99
C GLU A 421 7.30 16.18 -0.03
N VAL A 422 6.41 15.24 -0.30
CA VAL A 422 5.22 15.01 0.51
C VAL A 422 5.06 13.52 0.81
N MET A 423 4.57 13.22 2.01
CA MET A 423 4.22 11.85 2.34
C MET A 423 2.94 11.43 1.60
N PRO A 424 2.89 10.19 1.06
CA PRO A 424 1.69 9.65 0.46
C PRO A 424 0.52 9.66 1.45
N LYS A 425 -0.68 9.92 0.94
CA LYS A 425 -1.89 9.94 1.77
C LYS A 425 -2.53 8.55 1.82
N THR A 426 -3.45 8.33 2.76
CA THR A 426 -4.19 7.07 2.88
C THR A 426 -5.36 6.93 1.89
N ASN A 427 -5.66 7.95 1.13
CA ASN A 427 -6.61 7.92 0.03
C ASN A 427 -5.90 8.32 -1.26
N TRP A 428 -5.81 7.38 -2.20
CA TRP A 428 -5.17 7.57 -3.49
C TRP A 428 -6.21 7.82 -4.57
N ASN A 429 -6.17 9.00 -5.15
CA ASN A 429 -7.08 9.42 -6.22
C ASN A 429 -6.29 9.95 -7.42
N GLU A 430 -5.29 9.20 -7.83
CA GLU A 430 -4.46 9.55 -8.98
C GLU A 430 -5.11 9.04 -10.28
N LYS A 431 -5.09 9.88 -11.32
CA LYS A 431 -5.67 9.51 -12.63
C LYS A 431 -5.00 8.27 -13.23
N THR A 432 -3.72 8.11 -12.95
CA THR A 432 -2.87 6.98 -13.40
C THR A 432 -3.23 5.66 -12.73
N HIS A 433 -3.95 5.68 -11.60
CA HIS A 433 -4.40 4.48 -10.92
C HIS A 433 -5.66 3.86 -11.54
N ASN A 434 -6.22 4.47 -12.59
CA ASN A 434 -7.37 3.91 -13.31
C ASN A 434 -7.02 2.57 -13.96
N ALA A 435 -7.61 1.47 -13.47
CA ALA A 435 -7.34 0.11 -13.91
C ALA A 435 -7.74 -0.15 -15.37
N ASN A 436 -8.77 0.54 -15.90
CA ASN A 436 -9.17 0.38 -17.30
C ASN A 436 -8.13 1.03 -18.24
N ALA A 437 -7.71 2.26 -17.95
CA ALA A 437 -6.80 3.02 -18.81
C ALA A 437 -5.36 2.51 -18.72
N TYR A 438 -4.90 2.20 -17.50
CA TYR A 438 -3.49 1.90 -17.20
C TYR A 438 -3.25 0.45 -16.75
N GLY A 439 -4.28 -0.40 -16.79
CA GLY A 439 -4.20 -1.83 -16.63
C GLY A 439 -4.69 -2.54 -17.88
N SER A 440 -6.03 -2.63 -18.06
CA SER A 440 -6.65 -3.42 -19.14
C SER A 440 -6.20 -3.01 -20.54
N LYS A 441 -6.06 -1.70 -20.80
CA LYS A 441 -5.61 -1.20 -22.11
C LYS A 441 -4.16 -1.61 -22.39
N ILE A 442 -3.26 -1.40 -21.41
CA ILE A 442 -1.84 -1.75 -21.55
C ILE A 442 -1.67 -3.24 -21.80
N ILE A 443 -2.32 -4.09 -20.99
CA ILE A 443 -2.23 -5.55 -21.13
C ILE A 443 -2.82 -6.01 -22.46
N LYS A 444 -3.94 -5.41 -22.90
CA LYS A 444 -4.53 -5.70 -24.20
C LYS A 444 -3.59 -5.39 -25.37
N ASP A 445 -2.85 -4.30 -25.27
CA ASP A 445 -1.90 -3.88 -26.32
C ASP A 445 -0.66 -4.81 -26.36
N ILE A 446 -0.28 -5.45 -25.24
CA ILE A 446 0.89 -6.34 -25.15
C ILE A 446 0.53 -7.79 -25.48
N ILE A 447 -0.51 -8.36 -24.84
CA ILE A 447 -0.85 -9.79 -24.95
C ILE A 447 -2.27 -10.07 -25.49
N GLY A 448 -2.97 -9.03 -25.94
CA GLY A 448 -4.37 -9.15 -26.36
C GLY A 448 -5.33 -9.30 -25.19
N SER A 449 -6.57 -9.69 -25.46
CA SER A 449 -7.63 -9.80 -24.43
C SER A 449 -7.57 -11.13 -23.65
N ARG A 450 -6.37 -11.60 -23.32
CA ARG A 450 -6.16 -12.91 -22.68
C ARG A 450 -6.28 -12.88 -21.16
N PHE A 451 -6.20 -11.69 -20.56
CA PHE A 451 -6.27 -11.53 -19.09
C PHE A 451 -7.39 -10.59 -18.68
N SER A 452 -8.18 -11.00 -17.69
CA SER A 452 -9.28 -10.22 -17.13
C SER A 452 -8.80 -9.49 -15.87
N PHE A 453 -9.22 -8.24 -15.70
CA PHE A 453 -9.00 -7.46 -14.47
C PHE A 453 -7.53 -7.21 -14.06
N PRO A 454 -6.64 -6.80 -14.98
CA PRO A 454 -5.28 -6.42 -14.59
C PRO A 454 -5.31 -5.15 -13.74
N LYS A 455 -4.38 -5.06 -12.78
CA LYS A 455 -4.17 -3.84 -12.00
C LYS A 455 -3.60 -2.71 -12.86
N SER A 456 -3.82 -1.47 -12.44
CA SER A 456 -3.08 -0.35 -13.04
C SER A 456 -1.58 -0.53 -12.79
N LEU A 457 -0.77 -0.42 -13.85
CA LEU A 457 0.68 -0.44 -13.77
C LEU A 457 1.20 0.59 -12.76
N TYR A 458 0.67 1.81 -12.80
CA TYR A 458 1.15 2.90 -11.94
C TYR A 458 0.69 2.77 -10.49
N ALA A 459 -0.46 2.15 -10.23
CA ALA A 459 -0.87 1.85 -8.85
C ALA A 459 0.08 0.81 -8.21
N VAL A 460 0.47 -0.23 -8.96
CA VAL A 460 1.45 -1.23 -8.51
C VAL A 460 2.84 -0.61 -8.36
N HIS A 461 3.26 0.20 -9.34
CA HIS A 461 4.51 0.93 -9.33
C HIS A 461 4.64 1.80 -8.07
N ASP A 462 3.65 2.63 -7.77
CA ASP A 462 3.68 3.54 -6.62
C ASP A 462 3.66 2.76 -5.30
N ALA A 463 2.83 1.70 -5.20
CA ALA A 463 2.78 0.86 -4.02
C ALA A 463 4.15 0.24 -3.67
N ILE A 464 4.87 -0.25 -4.67
CA ILE A 464 6.21 -0.84 -4.49
C ILE A 464 7.25 0.27 -4.26
N ARG A 465 7.21 1.34 -5.05
CA ARG A 465 8.16 2.46 -5.01
C ARG A 465 8.29 3.06 -3.62
N PHE A 466 7.19 3.23 -2.89
CA PHE A 466 7.22 3.82 -1.55
C PHE A 466 8.13 3.08 -0.57
N PHE A 467 8.47 1.83 -0.81
CA PHE A 467 9.31 1.03 0.09
C PHE A 467 10.64 0.59 -0.51
N VAL A 468 10.78 0.68 -1.84
CA VAL A 468 12.01 0.24 -2.51
C VAL A 468 12.74 1.36 -3.28
N ALA A 469 12.24 2.61 -3.26
CA ALA A 469 12.92 3.73 -3.91
C ALA A 469 14.38 3.86 -3.45
N ASN A 470 14.63 3.71 -2.15
CA ASN A 470 15.96 3.79 -1.55
C ASN A 470 16.70 2.43 -1.52
N LYS A 471 16.15 1.40 -2.18
CA LYS A 471 16.72 0.03 -2.25
C LYS A 471 16.94 -0.36 -3.72
N PRO A 472 18.00 0.12 -4.38
CA PRO A 472 18.19 -0.10 -5.81
C PRO A 472 18.41 -1.58 -6.19
N ASN A 473 18.74 -2.46 -5.24
CA ASN A 473 18.94 -3.89 -5.44
C ASN A 473 17.85 -4.75 -4.78
N ALA A 474 16.70 -4.17 -4.43
CA ALA A 474 15.62 -4.87 -3.73
C ALA A 474 15.18 -6.14 -4.46
N LEU A 475 14.84 -7.17 -3.69
CA LEU A 475 14.18 -8.37 -4.17
C LEU A 475 12.67 -8.28 -3.90
N ILE A 476 11.90 -8.31 -4.98
CA ILE A 476 10.45 -8.27 -4.95
C ILE A 476 9.89 -9.65 -5.28
N VAL A 477 8.86 -10.08 -4.55
CA VAL A 477 8.16 -11.36 -4.81
C VAL A 477 6.67 -11.07 -5.02
N ASP A 478 6.09 -11.69 -6.05
CA ASP A 478 4.65 -11.71 -6.31
C ASP A 478 4.20 -13.14 -6.59
N PHE A 479 3.50 -13.73 -5.62
CA PHE A 479 3.02 -15.12 -5.77
C PHE A 479 1.54 -15.21 -6.21
N PHE A 480 0.98 -14.09 -6.67
CA PHE A 480 -0.27 -14.00 -7.42
C PHE A 480 -0.08 -13.16 -8.68
N ALA A 481 0.97 -13.43 -9.43
CA ALA A 481 1.51 -12.56 -10.47
C ALA A 481 0.54 -12.21 -11.61
N GLY A 482 -0.48 -13.01 -11.83
CA GLY A 482 -1.54 -12.73 -12.81
C GLY A 482 -0.99 -12.39 -14.19
N SER A 483 -1.16 -11.13 -14.61
CA SER A 483 -0.68 -10.63 -15.91
C SER A 483 0.79 -10.16 -15.92
N GLY A 484 1.50 -10.25 -14.80
CA GLY A 484 2.89 -9.80 -14.68
C GLY A 484 3.06 -8.30 -14.46
N THR A 485 2.02 -7.61 -14.00
CA THR A 485 2.05 -6.15 -13.75
C THR A 485 3.16 -5.77 -12.77
N THR A 486 3.42 -6.61 -11.77
CA THR A 486 4.49 -6.38 -10.78
C THR A 486 5.87 -6.33 -11.42
N MET A 487 6.21 -7.26 -12.32
CA MET A 487 7.48 -7.22 -13.04
C MET A 487 7.59 -5.97 -13.93
N HIS A 488 6.51 -5.59 -14.61
CA HIS A 488 6.47 -4.38 -15.42
C HIS A 488 6.73 -3.14 -14.55
N ALA A 489 6.12 -3.05 -13.37
CA ALA A 489 6.36 -1.97 -12.41
C ALA A 489 7.81 -1.92 -11.91
N VAL A 490 8.41 -3.09 -11.61
CA VAL A 490 9.82 -3.18 -11.19
C VAL A 490 10.77 -2.75 -12.31
N ASN A 491 10.50 -3.15 -13.55
CA ASN A 491 11.28 -2.70 -14.71
C ASN A 491 11.16 -1.19 -14.93
N LEU A 492 9.98 -0.62 -14.73
CA LEU A 492 9.77 0.83 -14.82
C LEU A 492 10.59 1.57 -13.76
N LEU A 493 10.57 1.11 -12.50
CA LEU A 493 11.39 1.66 -11.43
C LEU A 493 12.89 1.60 -11.74
N ASN A 494 13.38 0.47 -12.25
CA ASN A 494 14.78 0.32 -12.65
C ASN A 494 15.15 1.28 -13.80
N ALA A 495 14.23 1.50 -14.73
CA ALA A 495 14.46 2.44 -15.83
C ALA A 495 14.47 3.92 -15.36
N GLU A 496 13.70 4.26 -14.32
CA GLU A 496 13.62 5.62 -13.78
C GLU A 496 14.88 6.04 -13.01
N ASP A 497 15.48 5.14 -12.24
CA ASP A 497 16.60 5.46 -11.34
C ASP A 497 17.89 4.68 -11.58
N GLY A 498 17.92 3.80 -12.61
CA GLY A 498 19.07 2.96 -12.91
C GLY A 498 19.27 1.81 -11.91
N GLY A 499 18.25 1.46 -11.15
CA GLY A 499 18.28 0.38 -10.18
C GLY A 499 18.39 -1.02 -10.80
N HIS A 500 18.74 -2.00 -9.97
CA HIS A 500 18.89 -3.42 -10.32
C HIS A 500 17.96 -4.29 -9.46
N ARG A 501 16.73 -3.81 -9.24
CA ARG A 501 15.70 -4.55 -8.49
C ARG A 501 15.30 -5.79 -9.25
N ARG A 502 15.16 -6.90 -8.54
CA ARG A 502 14.82 -8.21 -9.08
C ARG A 502 13.41 -8.60 -8.69
N CYS A 503 12.73 -9.33 -9.57
CA CYS A 503 11.37 -9.78 -9.34
C CYS A 503 11.26 -11.29 -9.53
N ILE A 504 10.67 -11.98 -8.54
CA ILE A 504 10.25 -13.38 -8.63
C ILE A 504 8.74 -13.41 -8.66
N MET A 505 8.18 -13.96 -9.72
CA MET A 505 6.74 -14.08 -9.92
C MET A 505 6.32 -15.54 -9.90
N VAL A 506 5.16 -15.82 -9.30
CA VAL A 506 4.55 -17.15 -9.34
C VAL A 506 3.16 -17.03 -9.93
N THR A 507 2.84 -17.87 -10.90
CA THR A 507 1.51 -17.99 -11.50
C THR A 507 1.23 -19.44 -11.89
N ASN A 508 -0.04 -19.82 -11.90
CA ASN A 508 -0.50 -21.10 -12.43
C ASN A 508 -1.36 -20.94 -13.72
N LEU A 509 -1.37 -19.73 -14.29
CA LEU A 509 -2.25 -19.42 -15.43
C LEU A 509 -1.93 -20.23 -16.68
N SER A 510 -0.67 -20.56 -16.91
CA SER A 510 -0.24 -21.42 -18.01
C SER A 510 -0.75 -22.85 -17.85
N LEU A 511 -0.79 -23.37 -16.62
CA LEU A 511 -1.28 -24.73 -16.32
C LEU A 511 -2.80 -24.86 -16.52
N ILE A 512 -3.55 -23.76 -16.45
CA ILE A 512 -5.01 -23.73 -16.67
C ILE A 512 -5.35 -23.68 -18.18
N HIS A 513 -4.43 -23.21 -19.01
CA HIS A 513 -4.64 -22.99 -20.44
C HIS A 513 -3.93 -24.00 -21.35
N ILE A 514 -3.37 -25.08 -20.80
CA ILE A 514 -2.79 -26.17 -21.62
C ILE A 514 -3.91 -27.04 -22.20
N SER A 515 -4.79 -26.43 -22.98
CA SER A 515 -5.66 -27.16 -23.88
C SER A 515 -5.26 -27.01 -25.36
N GLU A 516 -4.24 -26.19 -25.69
CA GLU A 516 -3.58 -26.24 -27.00
C GLU A 516 -2.16 -25.68 -26.96
N PRO A 517 -1.14 -26.36 -27.49
CA PRO A 517 0.20 -25.81 -27.60
C PRO A 517 0.27 -24.83 -28.78
N THR A 518 -0.23 -23.63 -28.63
CA THR A 518 0.18 -22.54 -29.51
C THR A 518 1.57 -22.07 -29.06
N ARG A 519 2.59 -22.80 -29.49
CA ARG A 519 3.94 -22.29 -29.53
C ARG A 519 3.93 -21.04 -30.40
N LEU A 520 3.99 -19.88 -29.77
CA LEU A 520 4.49 -18.68 -30.43
C LEU A 520 5.98 -18.93 -30.72
N ARG A 521 6.28 -19.36 -31.96
CA ARG A 521 7.62 -19.19 -32.50
C ARG A 521 7.78 -17.71 -32.83
N CYS A 522 8.65 -17.04 -32.13
CA CYS A 522 9.35 -15.87 -32.63
C CYS A 522 10.55 -16.33 -33.43
#